data_97a2ebd01544d063c68ef80bcc2cb148
#
_entry.id   97a2ebd01544d063c68ef80bcc2cb148
#
_cell.length_a   1.000
_cell.length_b   1.000
_cell.length_c   1.000
_cell.angle_alpha   90.00
_cell.angle_beta   90.00
_cell.angle_gamma   90.00
#
_symmetry.space_group_name_H-M   'P 1'
#
loop_
_entity.id
_entity.type
_entity.pdbx_description
1 polymer ?
#
loop_
_entity_poly.entity_id
_entity_poly.type
_entity_poly.pdbx_seq_one_letter_code
_entity_poly.pdbx_strand_id
1 'polypeptide(L)'
;MDIKENLIAHFHRATGTPFLFVGSGFSRRYLGLEDWEGLLSRFCDDIRPFDYYVASASGDLAATASLIAHDFHEIWWTNPKYEASRIKNKGKVRDKTSALRIEISNYLNSLSLIELMSGEYKDEIALLSQLSVDGIITTNWDLLLETLFPDYKVFVGQGEMLFSNPQSIAEIYKIHGSASRPASLVLTKEDYTDLENKNPYLAAKLITLFVEHPIVFIGYSLTDRNVGGAA
;
A
#
# COMPACT_ATOMS: atom_id res chain seq x y z
N MET A 1 -22.62 -9.23 25.14
CA MET A 1 -21.21 -9.73 25.18
C MET A 1 -20.34 -8.65 24.59
N ASP A 2 -19.36 -8.20 25.34
CA ASP A 2 -18.48 -7.09 24.94
C ASP A 2 -17.57 -7.56 23.77
N ILE A 3 -17.33 -6.70 22.79
CA ILE A 3 -16.43 -6.96 21.65
C ILE A 3 -15.04 -7.36 22.14
N LYS A 4 -14.57 -6.70 23.20
CA LYS A 4 -13.27 -6.98 23.82
C LYS A 4 -13.20 -8.42 24.37
N GLU A 5 -14.23 -8.85 25.09
CA GLU A 5 -14.30 -10.22 25.64
C GLU A 5 -14.32 -11.28 24.54
N ASN A 6 -15.07 -11.01 23.46
CA ASN A 6 -15.12 -11.91 22.30
C ASN A 6 -13.76 -12.02 21.60
N LEU A 7 -13.06 -10.89 21.38
CA LEU A 7 -11.73 -10.88 20.78
C LEU A 7 -10.73 -11.65 21.65
N ILE A 8 -10.71 -11.39 22.97
CA ILE A 8 -9.84 -12.10 23.90
C ILE A 8 -10.12 -13.61 23.84
N ALA A 9 -11.39 -14.01 23.91
CA ALA A 9 -11.77 -15.42 23.84
C ALA A 9 -11.39 -16.07 22.50
N HIS A 10 -11.47 -15.32 21.41
CA HIS A 10 -11.07 -15.80 20.09
C HIS A 10 -9.55 -16.04 20.02
N PHE A 11 -8.73 -15.07 20.46
CA PHE A 11 -7.27 -15.21 20.48
C PHE A 11 -6.78 -16.30 21.44
N HIS A 12 -7.43 -16.51 22.57
CA HIS A 12 -7.11 -17.63 23.48
C HIS A 12 -7.39 -19.02 22.88
N ARG A 13 -8.28 -19.10 21.88
CA ARG A 13 -8.57 -20.36 21.17
C ARG A 13 -7.69 -20.57 19.96
N ALA A 14 -7.09 -19.51 19.43
CA ALA A 14 -6.18 -19.59 18.30
C ALA A 14 -4.89 -20.30 18.71
N THR A 15 -4.42 -21.19 17.85
CA THR A 15 -3.21 -22.00 18.09
C THR A 15 -1.91 -21.29 17.69
N GLY A 16 -2.00 -20.10 17.11
CA GLY A 16 -0.86 -19.31 16.62
C GLY A 16 -1.06 -17.80 16.85
N THR A 17 0.04 -17.07 16.74
CA THR A 17 0.05 -15.60 16.75
C THR A 17 -0.60 -15.06 15.46
N PRO A 18 -1.39 -13.99 15.53
CA PRO A 18 -2.11 -13.48 14.38
C PRO A 18 -1.17 -12.81 13.38
N PHE A 19 -1.60 -12.81 12.12
CA PHE A 19 -1.14 -11.86 11.11
C PHE A 19 -2.07 -10.64 11.07
N LEU A 20 -1.51 -9.46 10.86
CA LEU A 20 -2.30 -8.28 10.54
C LEU A 20 -2.46 -8.16 9.02
N PHE A 21 -3.68 -7.87 8.58
CA PHE A 21 -3.94 -7.41 7.22
C PHE A 21 -4.30 -5.93 7.28
N VAL A 22 -3.38 -5.06 6.83
CA VAL A 22 -3.48 -3.62 7.01
C VAL A 22 -3.84 -2.94 5.69
N GLY A 23 -4.96 -2.22 5.68
CA GLY A 23 -5.43 -1.46 4.53
C GLY A 23 -5.28 0.05 4.67
N SER A 24 -5.70 0.79 3.64
CA SER A 24 -5.54 2.24 3.52
C SER A 24 -6.18 3.06 4.65
N GLY A 25 -7.23 2.56 5.29
CA GLY A 25 -7.85 3.21 6.45
C GLY A 25 -6.90 3.39 7.63
N PHE A 26 -5.88 2.54 7.75
CA PHE A 26 -4.83 2.69 8.75
C PHE A 26 -3.96 3.92 8.46
N SER A 27 -3.49 4.06 7.26
CA SER A 27 -2.67 5.21 6.85
C SER A 27 -3.48 6.51 6.81
N ARG A 28 -4.76 6.46 6.45
CA ARG A 28 -5.67 7.61 6.52
C ARG A 28 -5.83 8.11 7.96
N ARG A 29 -5.98 7.20 8.93
CA ARG A 29 -6.13 7.56 10.34
C ARG A 29 -4.88 8.24 10.88
N TYR A 30 -3.72 7.67 10.66
CA TYR A 30 -2.49 8.11 11.33
C TYR A 30 -1.69 9.13 10.53
N LEU A 31 -1.72 9.07 9.21
CA LEU A 31 -0.97 9.99 8.34
C LEU A 31 -1.84 11.10 7.75
N GLY A 32 -3.16 11.04 7.95
CA GLY A 32 -4.08 11.99 7.32
C GLY A 32 -4.11 11.85 5.80
N LEU A 33 -3.73 10.67 5.26
CA LEU A 33 -3.74 10.44 3.83
C LEU A 33 -5.16 10.46 3.27
N GLU A 34 -5.25 10.88 2.03
CA GLU A 34 -6.46 10.80 1.23
C GLU A 34 -6.80 9.33 0.91
N ASP A 35 -8.02 9.08 0.45
CA ASP A 35 -8.34 7.86 -0.26
C ASP A 35 -7.72 7.85 -1.67
N TRP A 36 -7.98 6.78 -2.43
CA TRP A 36 -7.37 6.67 -3.75
C TRP A 36 -7.83 7.75 -4.71
N GLU A 37 -9.10 8.15 -4.67
CA GLU A 37 -9.62 9.25 -5.50
C GLU A 37 -8.92 10.57 -5.18
N GLY A 38 -8.81 10.91 -3.90
CA GLY A 38 -8.12 12.11 -3.44
C GLY A 38 -6.64 12.11 -3.81
N LEU A 39 -5.97 10.96 -3.67
CA LEU A 39 -4.56 10.82 -4.05
C LEU A 39 -4.37 11.05 -5.56
N LEU A 40 -5.17 10.43 -6.42
CA LEU A 40 -5.09 10.60 -7.88
C LEU A 40 -5.45 12.03 -8.30
N SER A 41 -6.48 12.62 -7.69
CA SER A 41 -6.91 14.00 -7.96
C SER A 41 -5.80 15.01 -7.72
N ARG A 42 -4.94 14.80 -6.71
CA ARG A 42 -3.78 15.64 -6.41
C ARG A 42 -2.82 15.83 -7.59
N PHE A 43 -2.74 14.85 -8.47
CA PHE A 43 -1.85 14.88 -9.64
C PHE A 43 -2.54 15.38 -10.91
N CYS A 44 -3.78 15.89 -10.79
CA CYS A 44 -4.53 16.42 -11.92
C CYS A 44 -4.43 17.95 -12.09
N ASP A 45 -3.73 18.68 -11.19
CA ASP A 45 -3.67 20.15 -11.20
C ASP A 45 -3.13 20.75 -12.52
N ASP A 46 -2.16 20.08 -13.13
CA ASP A 46 -1.48 20.57 -14.34
C ASP A 46 -1.97 19.85 -15.62
N ILE A 47 -2.98 18.99 -15.52
CA ILE A 47 -3.57 18.21 -16.61
C ILE A 47 -5.09 18.44 -16.66
N ARG A 48 -5.87 17.48 -17.15
CA ARG A 48 -7.33 17.60 -17.15
C ARG A 48 -7.90 17.35 -15.75
N PRO A 49 -9.10 17.88 -15.42
CA PRO A 49 -9.76 17.62 -14.15
C PRO A 49 -9.95 16.12 -13.90
N PHE A 50 -9.88 15.71 -12.63
CA PHE A 50 -10.00 14.30 -12.23
C PHE A 50 -11.29 13.63 -12.77
N ASP A 51 -12.43 14.35 -12.70
CA ASP A 51 -13.73 13.85 -13.19
C ASP A 51 -13.71 13.47 -14.68
N TYR A 52 -12.90 14.16 -15.49
CA TYR A 52 -12.72 13.79 -16.90
C TYR A 52 -12.16 12.37 -17.04
N TYR A 53 -11.16 12.02 -16.23
CA TYR A 53 -10.52 10.69 -16.26
C TYR A 53 -11.42 9.61 -15.70
N VAL A 54 -12.15 9.89 -14.62
CA VAL A 54 -13.13 8.98 -14.04
C VAL A 54 -14.23 8.65 -15.04
N ALA A 55 -14.78 9.67 -15.71
CA ALA A 55 -15.80 9.48 -16.74
C ALA A 55 -15.26 8.68 -17.93
N SER A 56 -14.03 8.98 -18.38
CA SER A 56 -13.37 8.27 -19.47
C SER A 56 -13.07 6.80 -19.16
N ALA A 57 -12.84 6.49 -17.88
CA ALA A 57 -12.59 5.14 -17.37
C ALA A 57 -13.86 4.42 -16.89
N SER A 58 -15.05 5.02 -17.08
CA SER A 58 -16.34 4.47 -16.61
C SER A 58 -16.35 4.13 -15.10
N GLY A 59 -15.65 4.94 -14.28
CA GLY A 59 -15.56 4.78 -12.83
C GLY A 59 -14.52 3.75 -12.34
N ASP A 60 -13.79 3.08 -13.24
CA ASP A 60 -12.68 2.18 -12.87
C ASP A 60 -11.45 3.01 -12.46
N LEU A 61 -11.12 3.03 -11.17
CA LEU A 61 -10.03 3.86 -10.63
C LEU A 61 -8.64 3.41 -11.11
N ALA A 62 -8.43 2.13 -11.37
CA ALA A 62 -7.16 1.65 -11.92
C ALA A 62 -6.98 2.10 -13.39
N ALA A 63 -8.06 2.04 -14.18
CA ALA A 63 -8.06 2.60 -15.52
C ALA A 63 -7.94 4.14 -15.52
N THR A 64 -8.57 4.81 -14.54
CA THR A 64 -8.41 6.25 -14.30
C THR A 64 -6.94 6.59 -14.05
N ALA A 65 -6.24 5.84 -13.20
CA ALA A 65 -4.82 6.02 -12.95
C ALA A 65 -3.96 5.80 -14.21
N SER A 66 -4.31 4.82 -15.07
CA SER A 66 -3.63 4.62 -16.36
C SER A 66 -3.73 5.85 -17.27
N LEU A 67 -4.92 6.44 -17.37
CA LEU A 67 -5.16 7.63 -18.18
C LEU A 67 -4.42 8.86 -17.63
N ILE A 68 -4.51 9.10 -16.31
CA ILE A 68 -3.77 10.17 -15.63
C ILE A 68 -2.28 10.01 -15.86
N ALA A 69 -1.72 8.82 -15.67
CA ALA A 69 -0.29 8.57 -15.86
C ALA A 69 0.19 8.91 -17.28
N HIS A 70 -0.63 8.64 -18.29
CA HIS A 70 -0.32 8.96 -19.68
C HIS A 70 -0.20 10.47 -19.90
N ASP A 71 -1.19 11.26 -19.47
CA ASP A 71 -1.18 12.72 -19.66
C ASP A 71 -0.15 13.38 -18.73
N PHE A 72 0.00 12.89 -17.50
CA PHE A 72 0.97 13.37 -16.53
C PHE A 72 2.43 13.18 -17.00
N HIS A 73 2.71 12.13 -17.78
CA HIS A 73 4.03 11.91 -18.37
C HIS A 73 4.52 13.11 -19.17
N GLU A 74 3.69 13.67 -20.05
CA GLU A 74 4.05 14.81 -20.89
C GLU A 74 4.34 16.07 -20.05
N ILE A 75 3.49 16.33 -19.06
CA ILE A 75 3.66 17.48 -18.16
C ILE A 75 4.90 17.31 -17.28
N TRP A 76 5.16 16.12 -16.76
CA TRP A 76 6.33 15.87 -15.94
C TRP A 76 7.65 16.15 -16.68
N TRP A 77 7.72 15.90 -17.97
CA TRP A 77 8.90 16.19 -18.79
C TRP A 77 9.06 17.67 -19.14
N THR A 78 7.99 18.42 -19.28
CA THR A 78 7.99 19.80 -19.79
C THR A 78 7.86 20.87 -18.71
N ASN A 79 7.14 20.59 -17.61
CA ASN A 79 6.89 21.57 -16.55
C ASN A 79 8.13 21.73 -15.64
N PRO A 80 8.64 22.98 -15.43
CA PRO A 80 9.76 23.26 -14.53
C PRO A 80 9.57 22.77 -13.08
N LYS A 81 8.33 22.67 -12.60
CA LYS A 81 7.96 22.16 -11.26
C LYS A 81 8.64 20.81 -10.97
N TYR A 82 8.82 19.97 -11.98
CA TYR A 82 9.36 18.61 -11.81
C TYR A 82 10.85 18.48 -12.16
N GLU A 83 11.56 19.61 -12.40
CA GLU A 83 12.97 19.57 -12.80
C GLU A 83 13.86 18.86 -11.79
N ALA A 84 13.74 19.19 -10.51
CA ALA A 84 14.50 18.54 -9.43
C ALA A 84 14.21 17.04 -9.35
N SER A 85 12.95 16.65 -9.54
CA SER A 85 12.55 15.24 -9.55
C SER A 85 13.15 14.50 -10.76
N ARG A 86 13.14 15.10 -11.94
CA ARG A 86 13.78 14.54 -13.15
C ARG A 86 15.27 14.30 -12.94
N ILE A 87 15.98 15.29 -12.37
CA ILE A 87 17.42 15.17 -12.09
C ILE A 87 17.69 14.02 -11.13
N LYS A 88 16.95 13.94 -10.01
CA LYS A 88 17.08 12.89 -8.98
C LYS A 88 16.79 11.49 -9.52
N ASN A 89 15.87 11.39 -10.48
CA ASN A 89 15.39 10.12 -11.02
C ASN A 89 15.87 9.82 -12.43
N LYS A 90 16.93 10.49 -12.87
CA LYS A 90 17.56 10.26 -14.19
C LYS A 90 17.89 8.78 -14.38
N GLY A 91 17.44 8.19 -15.48
CA GLY A 91 17.65 6.77 -15.79
C GLY A 91 16.74 5.78 -15.06
N LYS A 92 15.82 6.25 -14.20
CA LYS A 92 14.83 5.39 -13.51
C LYS A 92 13.48 5.33 -14.23
N VAL A 93 13.19 6.27 -15.12
CA VAL A 93 11.97 6.32 -15.93
C VAL A 93 12.07 5.25 -17.01
N ARG A 94 11.14 4.31 -17.05
CA ARG A 94 11.12 3.15 -17.95
C ARG A 94 9.95 3.19 -18.94
N ASP A 95 8.84 3.77 -18.51
CA ASP A 95 7.58 3.84 -19.25
C ASP A 95 6.81 5.12 -18.89
N LYS A 96 5.64 5.30 -19.51
CA LYS A 96 4.80 6.48 -19.29
C LYS A 96 4.20 6.57 -17.89
N THR A 97 4.14 5.46 -17.15
CA THR A 97 3.59 5.44 -15.79
C THR A 97 4.62 5.80 -14.73
N SER A 98 5.91 5.71 -15.08
CA SER A 98 7.04 5.93 -14.16
C SER A 98 7.03 7.33 -13.52
N ALA A 99 6.65 8.36 -14.28
CA ALA A 99 6.59 9.74 -13.78
C ALA A 99 5.59 9.88 -12.63
N LEU A 100 4.37 9.39 -12.80
CA LEU A 100 3.33 9.44 -11.78
C LEU A 100 3.72 8.62 -10.55
N ARG A 101 4.28 7.42 -10.72
CA ARG A 101 4.77 6.58 -9.61
C ARG A 101 5.87 7.26 -8.80
N ILE A 102 6.79 7.97 -9.47
CA ILE A 102 7.85 8.74 -8.82
C ILE A 102 7.25 9.85 -7.96
N GLU A 103 6.30 10.62 -8.49
CA GLU A 103 5.71 11.74 -7.74
C GLU A 103 4.80 11.27 -6.60
N ILE A 104 4.03 10.21 -6.78
CA ILE A 104 3.31 9.55 -5.67
C ILE A 104 4.29 9.13 -4.58
N SER A 105 5.39 8.48 -4.95
CA SER A 105 6.42 8.05 -3.99
C SER A 105 7.09 9.24 -3.30
N ASN A 106 7.40 10.33 -4.03
CA ASN A 106 7.94 11.55 -3.44
C ASN A 106 6.96 12.15 -2.43
N TYR A 107 5.67 12.22 -2.75
CA TYR A 107 4.63 12.70 -1.85
C TYR A 107 4.56 11.85 -0.57
N LEU A 108 4.43 10.52 -0.70
CA LEU A 108 4.34 9.63 0.45
C LEU A 108 5.59 9.66 1.33
N ASN A 109 6.78 9.77 0.73
CA ASN A 109 8.04 9.86 1.47
C ASN A 109 8.27 11.25 2.09
N SER A 110 7.52 12.28 1.70
CA SER A 110 7.59 13.61 2.31
C SER A 110 6.78 13.74 3.60
N LEU A 111 5.94 12.76 3.91
CA LEU A 111 5.12 12.77 5.12
C LEU A 111 5.99 12.64 6.37
N SER A 112 5.74 13.50 7.35
CA SER A 112 6.47 13.49 8.62
C SER A 112 5.94 12.38 9.53
N LEU A 113 6.63 11.24 9.56
CA LEU A 113 6.32 10.16 10.50
C LEU A 113 6.69 10.52 11.95
N ILE A 114 7.57 11.52 12.14
CA ILE A 114 8.01 11.98 13.49
C ILE A 114 6.86 12.65 14.24
N GLU A 115 5.99 13.37 13.54
CA GLU A 115 4.85 14.05 14.16
C GLU A 115 3.84 13.08 14.77
N LEU A 116 3.77 11.84 14.25
CA LEU A 116 2.92 10.80 14.81
C LEU A 116 3.33 10.39 16.23
N MET A 117 4.62 10.38 16.51
CA MET A 117 5.16 9.95 17.80
C MET A 117 4.91 10.99 18.92
N SER A 118 4.51 12.21 18.56
CA SER A 118 4.24 13.32 19.50
C SER A 118 2.83 13.90 19.39
N GLY A 119 2.03 13.47 18.40
CA GLY A 119 0.71 14.01 18.11
C GLY A 119 -0.43 13.37 18.91
N GLU A 120 -1.66 13.59 18.43
CA GLU A 120 -2.91 13.11 19.04
C GLU A 120 -2.93 11.58 19.25
N TYR A 121 -2.32 10.84 18.33
CA TYR A 121 -2.34 9.36 18.33
C TYR A 121 -1.11 8.72 19.01
N LYS A 122 -0.27 9.49 19.71
CA LYS A 122 0.98 8.98 20.29
C LYS A 122 0.82 7.73 21.16
N ASP A 123 -0.20 7.71 22.01
CA ASP A 123 -0.44 6.59 22.93
C ASP A 123 -0.94 5.34 22.19
N GLU A 124 -1.77 5.53 21.16
CA GLU A 124 -2.25 4.46 20.28
C GLU A 124 -1.10 3.90 19.42
N ILE A 125 -0.25 4.76 18.88
CA ILE A 125 0.96 4.38 18.14
C ILE A 125 1.92 3.60 19.04
N ALA A 126 2.12 4.05 20.28
CA ALA A 126 2.96 3.35 21.24
C ALA A 126 2.44 1.94 21.58
N LEU A 127 1.13 1.77 21.66
CA LEU A 127 0.52 0.45 21.84
C LEU A 127 0.66 -0.43 20.60
N LEU A 128 0.45 0.15 19.41
CA LEU A 128 0.59 -0.57 18.13
C LEU A 128 2.02 -1.07 17.92
N SER A 129 3.03 -0.27 18.24
CA SER A 129 4.44 -0.66 18.10
C SER A 129 4.87 -1.78 19.06
N GLN A 130 4.07 -2.07 20.09
CA GLN A 130 4.30 -3.16 21.04
C GLN A 130 3.55 -4.44 20.68
N LEU A 131 2.74 -4.44 19.61
CA LEU A 131 2.03 -5.63 19.18
C LEU A 131 3.03 -6.72 18.77
N SER A 132 2.84 -7.91 19.33
CA SER A 132 3.54 -9.12 18.92
C SER A 132 2.64 -9.86 17.93
N VAL A 133 3.01 -9.85 16.65
CA VAL A 133 2.32 -10.55 15.58
C VAL A 133 3.32 -11.33 14.74
N ASP A 134 2.90 -12.43 14.12
CA ASP A 134 3.81 -13.24 13.31
C ASP A 134 4.22 -12.53 12.01
N GLY A 135 3.33 -11.69 11.49
CA GLY A 135 3.65 -10.86 10.33
C GLY A 135 2.53 -9.89 9.97
N ILE A 136 2.81 -9.07 8.97
CA ILE A 136 1.91 -8.03 8.49
C ILE A 136 1.80 -8.14 6.97
N ILE A 137 0.58 -8.18 6.45
CA ILE A 137 0.28 -8.08 5.03
C ILE A 137 -0.33 -6.70 4.79
N THR A 138 0.11 -5.99 3.77
CA THR A 138 -0.46 -4.67 3.46
C THR A 138 -0.51 -4.37 1.98
N THR A 139 -1.55 -3.64 1.59
CA THR A 139 -1.67 -2.98 0.29
C THR A 139 -1.14 -1.54 0.30
N ASN A 140 -0.79 -0.99 1.47
CA ASN A 140 -0.36 0.39 1.63
C ASN A 140 1.06 0.61 1.11
N TRP A 141 1.26 1.74 0.43
CA TRP A 141 2.56 2.10 -0.15
C TRP A 141 3.47 2.88 0.79
N ASP A 142 2.88 3.61 1.78
CA ASP A 142 3.63 4.42 2.74
C ASP A 142 4.56 3.58 3.63
N LEU A 143 5.39 4.25 4.45
CA LEU A 143 6.40 3.61 5.29
C LEU A 143 6.00 3.57 6.78
N LEU A 144 4.71 3.73 7.10
CA LEU A 144 4.25 3.76 8.48
C LEU A 144 4.53 2.44 9.21
N LEU A 145 4.24 1.32 8.57
CA LEU A 145 4.44 0.00 9.17
C LEU A 145 5.91 -0.31 9.42
N GLU A 146 6.79 0.07 8.50
CA GLU A 146 8.23 -0.05 8.67
C GLU A 146 8.77 0.81 9.83
N THR A 147 8.12 1.95 10.09
CA THR A 147 8.45 2.82 11.22
C THR A 147 7.94 2.25 12.55
N LEU A 148 6.76 1.62 12.56
CA LEU A 148 6.17 1.02 13.76
C LEU A 148 6.86 -0.30 14.14
N PHE A 149 7.34 -1.06 13.16
CA PHE A 149 7.95 -2.37 13.32
C PHE A 149 9.34 -2.41 12.66
N PRO A 150 10.32 -1.66 13.21
CA PRO A 150 11.63 -1.48 12.59
C PRO A 150 12.46 -2.77 12.50
N ASP A 151 12.17 -3.75 13.37
CA ASP A 151 12.85 -5.03 13.39
C ASP A 151 12.25 -6.06 12.42
N TYR A 152 11.11 -5.70 11.76
CA TYR A 152 10.45 -6.60 10.82
C TYR A 152 11.12 -6.53 9.46
N LYS A 153 11.31 -7.68 8.83
CA LYS A 153 11.86 -7.76 7.49
C LYS A 153 10.78 -7.44 6.45
N VAL A 154 11.06 -6.47 5.59
CA VAL A 154 10.11 -6.00 4.58
C VAL A 154 10.34 -6.71 3.25
N PHE A 155 9.26 -7.23 2.66
CA PHE A 155 9.24 -7.82 1.33
C PHE A 155 8.30 -7.03 0.44
N VAL A 156 8.79 -6.58 -0.71
CA VAL A 156 8.03 -5.76 -1.66
C VAL A 156 7.75 -6.56 -2.93
N GLY A 157 6.48 -6.88 -3.14
CA GLY A 157 6.02 -7.66 -4.28
C GLY A 157 6.49 -9.11 -4.29
N GLN A 158 6.04 -9.88 -5.29
CA GLN A 158 6.31 -11.32 -5.40
C GLN A 158 7.81 -11.65 -5.48
N GLY A 159 8.59 -10.85 -6.22
CA GLY A 159 10.00 -11.16 -6.47
C GLY A 159 10.83 -11.31 -5.21
N GLU A 160 10.57 -10.51 -4.18
CA GLU A 160 11.27 -10.64 -2.90
C GLU A 160 10.68 -11.73 -2.00
N MET A 161 9.36 -11.91 -2.07
CA MET A 161 8.68 -12.95 -1.29
C MET A 161 9.14 -14.36 -1.65
N LEU A 162 9.64 -14.59 -2.87
CA LEU A 162 10.26 -15.86 -3.27
C LEU A 162 11.47 -16.23 -2.39
N PHE A 163 12.15 -15.24 -1.84
CA PHE A 163 13.33 -15.43 -0.99
C PHE A 163 13.02 -15.35 0.51
N SER A 164 11.74 -15.16 0.88
CA SER A 164 11.32 -15.21 2.27
C SER A 164 11.34 -16.65 2.79
N ASN A 165 11.80 -16.82 4.03
CA ASN A 165 11.66 -18.12 4.69
C ASN A 165 10.23 -18.28 5.20
N PRO A 166 9.47 -19.32 4.82
CA PRO A 166 8.11 -19.54 5.30
C PRO A 166 7.97 -19.67 6.83
N GLN A 167 9.09 -19.94 7.50
CA GLN A 167 9.14 -20.07 8.97
C GLN A 167 9.64 -18.78 9.66
N SER A 168 9.88 -17.71 8.92
CA SER A 168 10.29 -16.44 9.53
C SER A 168 9.11 -15.76 10.19
N ILE A 169 9.35 -15.32 11.41
CA ILE A 169 8.48 -14.43 12.19
C ILE A 169 8.94 -12.99 11.93
N ALA A 170 8.06 -12.02 12.16
CA ALA A 170 8.39 -10.60 12.01
C ALA A 170 8.67 -10.19 10.56
N GLU A 171 7.72 -10.41 9.66
CA GLU A 171 7.80 -10.02 8.26
C GLU A 171 6.66 -9.07 7.87
N ILE A 172 6.97 -8.08 7.02
CA ILE A 172 5.99 -7.19 6.40
C ILE A 172 5.94 -7.49 4.90
N TYR A 173 4.75 -7.87 4.42
CA TYR A 173 4.50 -8.17 3.01
C TYR A 173 3.74 -7.02 2.35
N LYS A 174 4.43 -6.18 1.58
CA LYS A 174 3.85 -5.07 0.80
C LYS A 174 3.44 -5.58 -0.58
N ILE A 175 2.21 -6.10 -0.67
CA ILE A 175 1.74 -6.81 -1.86
C ILE A 175 1.44 -5.89 -3.05
N HIS A 176 1.16 -4.61 -2.82
CA HIS A 176 0.96 -3.60 -3.86
C HIS A 176 2.17 -2.67 -4.07
N GLY A 177 3.34 -3.03 -3.55
CA GLY A 177 4.53 -2.21 -3.70
C GLY A 177 4.80 -1.26 -2.53
N SER A 178 5.83 -0.43 -2.66
CA SER A 178 6.28 0.50 -1.62
C SER A 178 6.73 1.84 -2.21
N ALA A 179 6.43 2.94 -1.51
CA ALA A 179 6.91 4.28 -1.87
C ALA A 179 8.45 4.40 -1.85
N SER A 180 9.15 3.50 -1.15
CA SER A 180 10.61 3.41 -1.24
C SER A 180 11.12 2.93 -2.61
N ARG A 181 10.24 2.31 -3.41
CA ARG A 181 10.53 1.72 -4.72
C ARG A 181 9.44 2.07 -5.73
N PRO A 182 9.46 3.26 -6.33
CA PRO A 182 8.38 3.75 -7.21
C PRO A 182 7.95 2.75 -8.28
N ALA A 183 8.88 2.02 -8.88
CA ALA A 183 8.58 1.03 -9.92
C ALA A 183 7.78 -0.19 -9.42
N SER A 184 7.67 -0.39 -8.12
CA SER A 184 6.93 -1.51 -7.53
C SER A 184 5.45 -1.22 -7.30
N LEU A 185 5.02 0.04 -7.41
CA LEU A 185 3.64 0.43 -7.10
C LEU A 185 2.65 -0.22 -8.07
N VAL A 186 1.68 -0.94 -7.53
CA VAL A 186 0.51 -1.45 -8.26
C VAL A 186 -0.52 -0.32 -8.35
N LEU A 187 -0.51 0.41 -9.45
CA LEU A 187 -1.22 1.67 -9.63
C LEU A 187 -2.22 1.63 -10.78
N THR A 188 -1.80 1.12 -11.93
CA THR A 188 -2.57 1.15 -13.17
C THR A 188 -3.35 -0.15 -13.40
N LYS A 189 -4.29 -0.12 -14.35
CA LYS A 189 -5.08 -1.31 -14.70
C LYS A 189 -4.19 -2.47 -15.15
N GLU A 190 -3.12 -2.17 -15.87
CA GLU A 190 -2.12 -3.13 -16.31
C GLU A 190 -1.43 -3.78 -15.12
N ASP A 191 -1.08 -2.99 -14.08
CA ASP A 191 -0.46 -3.52 -12.87
C ASP A 191 -1.36 -4.49 -12.12
N TYR A 192 -2.65 -4.17 -11.99
CA TYR A 192 -3.64 -5.08 -11.37
C TYR A 192 -3.80 -6.36 -12.18
N THR A 193 -3.89 -6.23 -13.51
CA THR A 193 -3.95 -7.40 -14.41
C THR A 193 -2.69 -8.27 -14.27
N ASP A 194 -1.53 -7.65 -14.17
CA ASP A 194 -0.25 -8.34 -13.96
C ASP A 194 -0.18 -8.99 -12.57
N LEU A 195 -0.68 -8.31 -11.53
CA LEU A 195 -0.75 -8.84 -10.18
C LEU A 195 -1.61 -10.13 -10.13
N GLU A 196 -2.76 -10.13 -10.78
CA GLU A 196 -3.67 -11.27 -10.82
C GLU A 196 -3.11 -12.43 -11.64
N ASN A 197 -2.52 -12.15 -12.82
CA ASN A 197 -2.18 -13.19 -13.79
C ASN A 197 -0.72 -13.68 -13.68
N LYS A 198 0.20 -12.85 -13.17
CA LYS A 198 1.64 -13.13 -13.17
C LYS A 198 2.23 -13.42 -11.79
N ASN A 199 1.40 -13.42 -10.75
CA ASN A 199 1.86 -13.59 -9.37
C ASN A 199 1.28 -14.83 -8.64
N PRO A 200 1.36 -16.03 -9.24
CA PRO A 200 0.77 -17.25 -8.64
C PRO A 200 1.42 -17.62 -7.30
N TYR A 201 2.71 -17.33 -7.14
CA TYR A 201 3.39 -17.61 -5.87
C TYR A 201 2.89 -16.70 -4.73
N LEU A 202 2.64 -15.42 -5.02
CA LEU A 202 2.05 -14.50 -4.05
C LEU A 202 0.68 -15.00 -3.60
N ALA A 203 -0.18 -15.37 -4.53
CA ALA A 203 -1.50 -15.92 -4.23
C ALA A 203 -1.41 -17.19 -3.37
N ALA A 204 -0.54 -18.15 -3.75
CA ALA A 204 -0.33 -19.38 -2.98
C ALA A 204 0.17 -19.08 -1.55
N LYS A 205 1.12 -18.14 -1.39
CA LYS A 205 1.64 -17.76 -0.08
C LYS A 205 0.55 -17.11 0.78
N LEU A 206 -0.26 -16.21 0.23
CA LEU A 206 -1.37 -15.59 0.95
C LEU A 206 -2.39 -16.62 1.41
N ILE A 207 -2.76 -17.57 0.55
CA ILE A 207 -3.67 -18.68 0.91
C ILE A 207 -3.08 -19.48 2.07
N THR A 208 -1.80 -19.82 2.03
CA THR A 208 -1.13 -20.55 3.11
C THR A 208 -1.20 -19.77 4.42
N LEU A 209 -0.86 -18.48 4.40
CA LEU A 209 -0.92 -17.63 5.59
C LEU A 209 -2.35 -17.54 6.16
N PHE A 210 -3.37 -17.45 5.30
CA PHE A 210 -4.77 -17.37 5.73
C PHE A 210 -5.29 -18.67 6.32
N VAL A 211 -4.73 -19.81 5.92
CA VAL A 211 -5.09 -21.14 6.48
C VAL A 211 -4.37 -21.41 7.79
N GLU A 212 -3.12 -20.99 7.91
CA GLU A 212 -2.25 -21.34 9.04
C GLU A 212 -2.35 -20.35 10.21
N HIS A 213 -2.76 -19.10 9.96
CA HIS A 213 -2.79 -18.05 10.98
C HIS A 213 -4.15 -17.39 11.12
N PRO A 214 -4.54 -16.95 12.33
CA PRO A 214 -5.63 -16.01 12.51
C PRO A 214 -5.27 -14.68 11.83
N ILE A 215 -6.19 -14.12 11.03
CA ILE A 215 -5.98 -12.84 10.34
C ILE A 215 -6.81 -11.75 11.01
N VAL A 216 -6.15 -10.64 11.37
CA VAL A 216 -6.81 -9.44 11.90
C VAL A 216 -6.77 -8.33 10.84
N PHE A 217 -7.93 -7.95 10.31
CA PHE A 217 -8.05 -6.86 9.35
C PHE A 217 -8.13 -5.52 10.08
N ILE A 218 -7.25 -4.57 9.72
CA ILE A 218 -7.22 -3.22 10.27
C ILE A 218 -7.21 -2.20 9.13
N GLY A 219 -8.19 -1.28 9.15
CA GLY A 219 -8.28 -0.23 8.14
C GLY A 219 -8.51 -0.74 6.72
N TYR A 220 -9.02 -1.95 6.57
CA TYR A 220 -9.33 -2.58 5.29
C TYR A 220 -10.83 -2.59 5.04
N SER A 221 -11.27 -2.19 3.85
CA SER A 221 -12.66 -2.31 3.43
C SER A 221 -12.88 -3.67 2.77
N LEU A 222 -13.67 -4.53 3.41
CA LEU A 222 -14.06 -5.84 2.84
C LEU A 222 -14.94 -5.71 1.58
N THR A 223 -15.38 -4.48 1.25
CA THR A 223 -16.14 -4.19 0.02
C THR A 223 -15.22 -3.91 -1.17
N ASP A 224 -13.90 -3.85 -0.97
CA ASP A 224 -12.93 -3.65 -2.04
C ASP A 224 -12.89 -4.89 -2.93
N ARG A 225 -13.26 -4.72 -4.22
CA ARG A 225 -13.42 -5.83 -5.19
C ARG A 225 -12.11 -6.61 -5.46
N ASN A 226 -10.97 -6.05 -5.04
CA ASN A 226 -9.65 -6.64 -5.28
C ASN A 226 -9.32 -7.84 -4.36
N VAL A 227 -10.15 -8.16 -3.36
CA VAL A 227 -10.01 -9.35 -2.51
C VAL A 227 -11.17 -10.34 -2.71
N GLY A 228 -12.29 -9.88 -3.29
CA GLY A 228 -13.47 -10.71 -3.55
C GLY A 228 -13.29 -11.77 -4.64
N GLY A 229 -12.17 -11.80 -5.37
CA GLY A 229 -11.86 -12.80 -6.38
C GLY A 229 -11.08 -14.02 -5.89
N ALA A 230 -10.72 -14.05 -4.59
CA ALA A 230 -9.95 -15.15 -3.96
C ALA A 230 -10.73 -15.89 -2.86
N ALA A 231 -12.06 -15.68 -2.78
CA ALA A 231 -12.95 -16.39 -1.87
C ALA A 231 -13.92 -17.30 -2.62
#